data_8d361d830b0367f54ea25ea3daa9a7f7
#
_entry.id   8d361d830b0367f54ea25ea3daa9a7f7
#
_cell.length_a   1.000
_cell.length_b   1.000
_cell.length_c   1.000
_cell.angle_alpha   90.00
_cell.angle_beta   90.00
_cell.angle_gamma   90.00
#
_symmetry.space_group_name_H-M   'P 1'
#
loop_
_entity.id
_entity.type
_entity.pdbx_description
1 polymer ?
#
loop_
_entity_poly.entity_id
_entity_poly.type
_entity_poly.pdbx_seq_one_letter_code
_entity_poly.pdbx_strand_id
1 'polypeptide(L)'
;FAKELLDHNFDALLQSSVRKEKTKSVSVVYHAEKETWYDLLCKEIAWVDGKKANLYSLYDITDKKLYQRRIEQQAYTDFLTGLYNRMCCERDLARQIDQAKKTGGEGALLYLDLDDFKHINDGLGHQYGDVLLKSISHALKRINGIENTCYRMGGDEFVIVIPPDSYSRFENIVEDIKKIFSKPWFLKDADYYCTMSMGIVTFPDAGDSVADLIKKADIAMYEAKKTGKNRVATYREGIDSVSGRRLDMEKNMRDATVEGYREFEVYYQPIIDIQGGRDVCAGAEALIRWNSAKLGFISPAEFIP
;
A
#
# COMPACT_ATOMS: atom_id res chain seq x y z
N PHE A 1 -14.33 -7.42 45.90
CA PHE A 1 -14.35 -6.83 44.56
C PHE A 1 -14.22 -5.30 44.60
N ALA A 2 -15.11 -4.57 45.28
CA ALA A 2 -15.00 -3.11 45.42
C ALA A 2 -13.76 -2.68 46.25
N LYS A 3 -13.35 -3.49 47.22
CA LYS A 3 -12.20 -3.22 48.09
C LYS A 3 -10.86 -3.50 47.39
N GLU A 4 -10.80 -4.51 46.53
CA GLU A 4 -9.63 -4.84 45.67
C GLU A 4 -9.39 -3.81 44.57
N LEU A 5 -10.44 -3.18 44.07
CA LEU A 5 -10.34 -2.07 43.08
C LEU A 5 -9.82 -0.78 43.71
N LEU A 6 -10.04 -0.60 45.01
CA LEU A 6 -9.58 0.58 45.78
C LEU A 6 -8.08 0.51 46.13
N ASP A 7 -7.50 -0.70 46.24
CA ASP A 7 -6.11 -0.87 46.69
C ASP A 7 -5.02 -0.53 45.65
N HIS A 8 -5.38 -0.37 44.37
CA HIS A 8 -4.40 -0.10 43.30
C HIS A 8 -4.65 1.22 42.57
N ASN A 9 -4.31 2.34 43.19
CA ASN A 9 -4.30 3.69 42.58
C ASN A 9 -5.67 4.17 42.00
N PHE A 10 -6.75 3.45 42.33
CA PHE A 10 -8.11 3.76 41.90
C PHE A 10 -8.62 5.02 42.55
N ASP A 11 -8.19 5.27 43.79
CA ASP A 11 -8.51 6.50 44.54
C ASP A 11 -7.98 7.77 43.83
N ALA A 12 -6.81 7.71 43.22
CA ALA A 12 -6.26 8.83 42.45
C ALA A 12 -7.04 9.12 41.17
N LEU A 13 -7.50 8.06 40.48
CA LEU A 13 -8.35 8.17 39.30
C LEU A 13 -9.76 8.64 39.65
N LEU A 14 -10.33 8.15 40.75
CA LEU A 14 -11.62 8.61 41.27
C LEU A 14 -11.57 10.07 41.70
N GLN A 15 -10.52 10.49 42.39
CA GLN A 15 -10.36 11.90 42.81
C GLN A 15 -10.12 12.84 41.64
N SER A 16 -9.43 12.40 40.58
CA SER A 16 -9.23 13.18 39.37
C SER A 16 -10.52 13.36 38.58
N SER A 17 -11.39 12.33 38.56
CA SER A 17 -12.68 12.34 37.86
C SER A 17 -13.73 13.17 38.58
N VAL A 18 -13.69 13.24 39.93
CA VAL A 18 -14.63 14.00 40.76
C VAL A 18 -14.37 15.52 40.71
N ARG A 19 -13.15 15.95 40.38
CA ARG A 19 -12.79 17.39 40.32
C ARG A 19 -13.21 18.11 39.04
N LYS A 20 -13.67 17.39 37.99
CA LYS A 20 -14.11 18.00 36.74
C LYS A 20 -15.63 17.79 36.54
N GLU A 21 -16.37 18.84 36.89
CA GLU A 21 -17.75 19.16 36.49
C GLU A 21 -18.92 18.22 36.84
N LYS A 22 -20.02 18.85 37.21
CA LYS A 22 -21.35 18.37 37.65
C LYS A 22 -22.12 17.47 36.63
N THR A 23 -21.49 16.89 35.64
CA THR A 23 -22.16 16.10 34.59
C THR A 23 -21.38 14.84 34.28
N LYS A 24 -22.07 13.68 34.27
CA LYS A 24 -21.67 12.34 33.81
C LYS A 24 -20.24 12.25 33.26
N SER A 25 -19.24 11.98 34.07
CA SER A 25 -17.94 11.59 33.59
C SER A 25 -17.94 10.08 33.38
N VAL A 26 -17.87 9.64 32.11
CA VAL A 26 -17.60 8.25 31.75
C VAL A 26 -16.09 8.13 31.57
N SER A 27 -15.45 7.26 32.32
CA SER A 27 -14.02 6.98 32.23
C SER A 27 -13.79 5.50 31.96
N VAL A 28 -12.99 5.18 30.93
CA VAL A 28 -12.59 3.81 30.65
C VAL A 28 -11.36 3.48 31.49
N VAL A 29 -11.44 2.41 32.28
CA VAL A 29 -10.38 1.96 33.18
C VAL A 29 -9.95 0.55 32.81
N TYR A 30 -8.64 0.31 32.75
CA TYR A 30 -8.07 -1.01 32.53
C TYR A 30 -7.50 -1.59 33.83
N HIS A 31 -7.92 -2.82 34.16
CA HIS A 31 -7.42 -3.58 35.30
C HIS A 31 -6.37 -4.58 34.80
N ALA A 32 -5.09 -4.29 35.07
CA ALA A 32 -3.97 -5.06 34.52
C ALA A 32 -3.93 -6.52 34.98
N GLU A 33 -4.19 -6.80 36.27
CA GLU A 33 -4.13 -8.18 36.82
C GLU A 33 -5.25 -9.10 36.28
N LYS A 34 -6.40 -8.53 35.95
CA LYS A 34 -7.56 -9.29 35.42
C LYS A 34 -7.68 -9.17 33.90
N GLU A 35 -6.80 -8.37 33.26
CA GLU A 35 -6.84 -8.05 31.83
C GLU A 35 -8.23 -7.57 31.36
N THR A 36 -8.94 -6.81 32.22
CA THR A 36 -10.35 -6.45 32.03
C THR A 36 -10.50 -4.95 31.85
N TRP A 37 -11.37 -4.54 30.95
CA TRP A 37 -11.72 -3.14 30.71
C TRP A 37 -13.06 -2.82 31.34
N TYR A 38 -13.13 -1.72 32.10
CA TYR A 38 -14.36 -1.25 32.71
C TYR A 38 -14.73 0.14 32.23
N ASP A 39 -16.02 0.37 32.04
CA ASP A 39 -16.60 1.69 31.89
C ASP A 39 -17.09 2.15 33.26
N LEU A 40 -16.49 3.23 33.77
CA LEU A 40 -16.79 3.78 35.10
C LEU A 40 -17.73 4.98 34.93
N LEU A 41 -18.93 4.85 35.46
CA LEU A 41 -19.89 5.94 35.58
C LEU A 41 -19.94 6.41 37.03
N CYS A 42 -19.71 7.70 37.24
CA CYS A 42 -19.90 8.33 38.54
C CYS A 42 -21.10 9.28 38.50
N LYS A 43 -22.02 9.16 39.45
CA LYS A 43 -23.18 10.06 39.62
C LYS A 43 -23.39 10.41 41.06
N GLU A 44 -23.51 11.72 41.36
CA GLU A 44 -23.98 12.19 42.67
C GLU A 44 -25.47 11.92 42.82
N ILE A 45 -25.87 11.28 43.90
CA ILE A 45 -27.27 10.98 44.22
C ILE A 45 -27.59 11.50 45.63
N ALA A 46 -28.86 11.80 45.88
CA ALA A 46 -29.33 12.02 47.25
C ALA A 46 -29.61 10.66 47.90
N TRP A 47 -29.00 10.44 49.06
CA TRP A 47 -29.24 9.22 49.85
C TRP A 47 -30.52 9.35 50.68
N VAL A 48 -30.97 8.22 51.27
CA VAL A 48 -32.23 8.14 52.03
C VAL A 48 -32.27 9.10 53.21
N ASP A 49 -31.10 9.43 53.78
CA ASP A 49 -30.94 10.37 54.91
C ASP A 49 -30.80 11.85 54.47
N GLY A 50 -30.98 12.12 53.18
CA GLY A 50 -30.87 13.47 52.60
C GLY A 50 -29.43 13.92 52.32
N LYS A 51 -28.41 13.11 52.63
CA LYS A 51 -27.02 13.39 52.31
C LYS A 51 -26.70 13.08 50.87
N LYS A 52 -25.70 13.78 50.35
CA LYS A 52 -25.15 13.49 49.03
C LYS A 52 -24.23 12.27 49.07
N ALA A 53 -24.43 11.34 48.16
CA ALA A 53 -23.60 10.17 47.98
C ALA A 53 -23.17 10.05 46.53
N ASN A 54 -21.96 9.52 46.30
CA ASN A 54 -21.51 9.20 44.94
C ASN A 54 -21.81 7.75 44.61
N LEU A 55 -22.58 7.54 43.55
CA LEU A 55 -22.84 6.21 43.01
C LEU A 55 -21.82 5.94 41.90
N TYR A 56 -21.04 4.88 42.05
CA TYR A 56 -20.13 4.39 41.04
C TYR A 56 -20.70 3.12 40.43
N SER A 57 -20.88 3.13 39.10
CA SER A 57 -21.27 1.97 38.34
C SER A 57 -20.12 1.54 37.44
N LEU A 58 -19.79 0.27 37.52
CA LEU A 58 -18.74 -0.37 36.72
C LEU A 58 -19.39 -1.35 35.77
N TYR A 59 -19.16 -1.15 34.47
CA TYR A 59 -19.60 -2.08 33.44
C TYR A 59 -18.37 -2.73 32.81
N ASP A 60 -18.32 -4.05 32.81
CA ASP A 60 -17.31 -4.80 32.06
C ASP A 60 -17.54 -4.58 30.55
N ILE A 61 -16.56 -3.97 29.90
CA ILE A 61 -16.57 -3.71 28.47
C ILE A 61 -15.44 -4.43 27.73
N THR A 62 -14.88 -5.48 28.36
CA THR A 62 -13.75 -6.24 27.82
C THR A 62 -14.07 -6.83 26.44
N ASP A 63 -15.18 -7.54 26.32
CA ASP A 63 -15.61 -8.13 25.06
C ASP A 63 -15.81 -7.04 24.00
N LYS A 64 -16.45 -5.94 24.36
CA LYS A 64 -16.65 -4.80 23.43
C LYS A 64 -15.30 -4.25 22.93
N LYS A 65 -14.32 -4.10 23.82
CA LYS A 65 -12.98 -3.62 23.46
C LYS A 65 -12.22 -4.63 22.61
N LEU A 66 -12.32 -5.92 22.90
CA LEU A 66 -11.73 -6.99 22.11
C LEU A 66 -12.34 -7.06 20.71
N TYR A 67 -13.68 -7.00 20.60
CA TYR A 67 -14.36 -6.94 19.30
C TYR A 67 -13.98 -5.70 18.52
N GLN A 68 -13.93 -4.53 19.17
CA GLN A 68 -13.52 -3.29 18.51
C GLN A 68 -12.09 -3.38 17.97
N ARG A 69 -11.15 -3.89 18.78
CA ARG A 69 -9.76 -4.10 18.34
C ARG A 69 -9.67 -5.11 17.18
N ARG A 70 -10.45 -6.20 17.25
CA ARG A 70 -10.49 -7.19 16.16
C ARG A 70 -11.03 -6.59 14.87
N ILE A 71 -12.09 -5.78 14.93
CA ILE A 71 -12.64 -5.06 13.77
C ILE A 71 -11.60 -4.07 13.23
N GLU A 72 -10.94 -3.32 14.10
CA GLU A 72 -9.87 -2.38 13.69
C GLU A 72 -8.70 -3.13 13.03
N GLN A 73 -8.25 -4.25 13.59
CA GLN A 73 -7.21 -5.08 12.96
C GLN A 73 -7.66 -5.59 11.59
N GLN A 74 -8.87 -6.13 11.48
CA GLN A 74 -9.41 -6.59 10.20
C GLN A 74 -9.58 -5.45 9.18
N ALA A 75 -9.92 -4.25 9.65
CA ALA A 75 -10.09 -3.08 8.78
C ALA A 75 -8.75 -2.49 8.27
N TYR A 76 -7.64 -2.68 9.02
CA TYR A 76 -6.37 -2.00 8.72
C TYR A 76 -5.21 -2.92 8.36
N THR A 77 -5.39 -4.26 8.42
CA THR A 77 -4.34 -5.21 8.07
C THR A 77 -4.74 -6.09 6.88
N ASP A 78 -3.75 -6.49 6.10
CA ASP A 78 -3.90 -7.55 5.09
C ASP A 78 -3.88 -8.92 5.78
N PHE A 79 -4.92 -9.70 5.58
CA PHE A 79 -5.12 -10.97 6.28
C PHE A 79 -4.09 -12.05 5.91
N LEU A 80 -3.52 -11.98 4.71
CA LEU A 80 -2.55 -12.97 4.25
C LEU A 80 -1.17 -12.73 4.84
N THR A 81 -0.71 -11.48 4.79
CA THR A 81 0.67 -11.11 5.11
C THR A 81 0.84 -10.52 6.51
N GLY A 82 -0.25 -10.05 7.11
CA GLY A 82 -0.22 -9.32 8.38
C GLY A 82 0.50 -7.97 8.31
N LEU A 83 0.76 -7.46 7.09
CA LEU A 83 1.13 -6.06 6.86
C LEU A 83 -0.11 -5.18 7.02
N TYR A 84 0.09 -3.88 7.15
CA TYR A 84 -1.03 -2.95 7.00
C TYR A 84 -1.56 -2.96 5.56
N ASN A 85 -2.86 -2.67 5.42
CA ASN A 85 -3.51 -2.64 4.12
C ASN A 85 -3.49 -1.22 3.51
N ARG A 86 -4.08 -1.08 2.33
CA ARG A 86 -4.19 0.18 1.58
C ARG A 86 -4.81 1.31 2.40
N MET A 87 -5.91 1.04 3.13
CA MET A 87 -6.60 2.06 3.94
C MET A 87 -5.69 2.62 5.03
N CYS A 88 -4.91 1.74 5.68
CA CYS A 88 -3.94 2.15 6.67
C CYS A 88 -2.79 2.97 6.04
N CYS A 89 -2.30 2.54 4.86
CA CYS A 89 -1.28 3.27 4.10
C CYS A 89 -1.70 4.72 3.81
N GLU A 90 -2.89 4.91 3.26
CA GLU A 90 -3.40 6.24 2.90
C GLU A 90 -3.53 7.16 4.12
N ARG A 91 -4.04 6.63 5.24
CA ARG A 91 -4.14 7.35 6.51
C ARG A 91 -2.77 7.73 7.08
N ASP A 92 -1.85 6.79 7.10
CA ASP A 92 -0.54 6.99 7.72
C ASP A 92 0.35 7.89 6.85
N LEU A 93 0.29 7.75 5.52
CA LEU A 93 0.98 8.65 4.59
C LEU A 93 0.51 10.10 4.76
N ALA A 94 -0.80 10.34 4.92
CA ALA A 94 -1.31 11.68 5.20
C ALA A 94 -0.66 12.30 6.46
N ARG A 95 -0.49 11.51 7.52
CA ARG A 95 0.18 11.96 8.76
C ARG A 95 1.65 12.27 8.53
N GLN A 96 2.35 11.45 7.76
CA GLN A 96 3.76 11.64 7.47
C GLN A 96 4.00 12.90 6.61
N ILE A 97 3.12 13.18 5.65
CA ILE A 97 3.15 14.42 4.87
C ILE A 97 2.96 15.63 5.79
N ASP A 98 1.97 15.60 6.67
CA ASP A 98 1.73 16.68 7.65
C ASP A 98 2.91 16.87 8.60
N GLN A 99 3.55 15.78 9.03
CA GLN A 99 4.75 15.83 9.87
C GLN A 99 5.90 16.46 9.12
N ALA A 100 6.18 16.03 7.89
CA ALA A 100 7.24 16.58 7.04
C ALA A 100 7.07 18.10 6.86
N LYS A 101 5.86 18.56 6.53
CA LYS A 101 5.55 19.99 6.41
C LYS A 101 5.79 20.78 7.69
N LYS A 102 5.45 20.23 8.85
CA LYS A 102 5.61 20.90 10.16
C LYS A 102 7.05 20.98 10.63
N THR A 103 7.83 19.94 10.34
CA THR A 103 9.23 19.84 10.79
C THR A 103 10.23 20.39 9.78
N GLY A 104 9.79 20.66 8.53
CA GLY A 104 10.69 20.96 7.41
C GLY A 104 11.54 19.74 6.99
N GLY A 105 11.12 18.53 7.39
CA GLY A 105 11.80 17.29 7.05
C GLY A 105 11.28 16.70 5.73
N GLU A 106 12.00 15.70 5.24
CA GLU A 106 11.64 14.93 4.04
C GLU A 106 11.26 13.50 4.40
N GLY A 107 10.39 12.90 3.61
CA GLY A 107 10.07 11.48 3.67
C GLY A 107 10.01 10.89 2.26
N ALA A 108 9.87 9.57 2.16
CA ALA A 108 9.76 8.90 0.86
C ALA A 108 8.64 7.85 0.88
N LEU A 109 7.98 7.71 -0.27
CA LEU A 109 7.06 6.64 -0.59
C LEU A 109 7.70 5.74 -1.64
N LEU A 110 7.80 4.46 -1.34
CA LEU A 110 8.31 3.42 -2.22
C LEU A 110 7.15 2.52 -2.63
N TYR A 111 6.87 2.44 -3.93
CA TYR A 111 5.87 1.51 -4.49
C TYR A 111 6.59 0.35 -5.15
N LEU A 112 6.31 -0.87 -4.73
CA LEU A 112 7.04 -2.07 -5.10
C LEU A 112 6.06 -3.11 -5.65
N ASP A 113 6.43 -3.75 -6.73
CA ASP A 113 5.69 -4.84 -7.36
C ASP A 113 6.64 -6.00 -7.66
N LEU A 114 6.18 -7.23 -7.43
CA LEU A 114 6.96 -8.44 -7.67
C LEU A 114 6.96 -8.80 -9.15
N ASP A 115 8.15 -8.81 -9.74
CA ASP A 115 8.28 -9.16 -11.15
C ASP A 115 7.89 -10.62 -11.41
N ASP A 116 7.04 -10.82 -12.42
CA ASP A 116 6.60 -12.13 -12.89
C ASP A 116 5.96 -13.04 -11.81
N PHE A 117 5.41 -12.47 -10.74
CA PHE A 117 4.75 -13.20 -9.66
C PHE A 117 3.65 -14.15 -10.16
N LYS A 118 2.96 -13.76 -11.24
CA LYS A 118 1.96 -14.62 -11.89
C LYS A 118 2.59 -15.94 -12.34
N HIS A 119 3.80 -15.95 -12.89
CA HIS A 119 4.47 -17.18 -13.32
C HIS A 119 4.76 -18.13 -12.14
N ILE A 120 5.03 -17.61 -10.96
CA ILE A 120 5.18 -18.42 -9.74
C ILE A 120 3.86 -19.09 -9.38
N ASN A 121 2.76 -18.33 -9.41
CA ASN A 121 1.42 -18.87 -9.16
C ASN A 121 1.01 -19.92 -10.20
N ASP A 122 1.22 -19.63 -11.47
CA ASP A 122 0.85 -20.55 -12.57
C ASP A 122 1.71 -21.82 -12.57
N GLY A 123 2.99 -21.71 -12.21
CA GLY A 123 3.92 -22.85 -12.17
C GLY A 123 3.88 -23.70 -10.90
N LEU A 124 3.75 -23.08 -9.74
CA LEU A 124 3.81 -23.76 -8.44
C LEU A 124 2.45 -23.88 -7.75
N GLY A 125 1.51 -23.03 -8.10
CA GLY A 125 0.21 -22.89 -7.45
C GLY A 125 0.16 -21.74 -6.45
N HIS A 126 -1.03 -21.18 -6.26
CA HIS A 126 -1.30 -19.99 -5.40
C HIS A 126 -0.80 -20.15 -3.96
N GLN A 127 -0.81 -21.37 -3.42
CA GLN A 127 -0.30 -21.62 -2.07
C GLN A 127 1.18 -21.25 -1.90
N TYR A 128 1.99 -21.43 -2.93
CA TYR A 128 3.43 -21.05 -2.89
C TYR A 128 3.62 -19.55 -3.13
N GLY A 129 2.77 -18.93 -3.94
CA GLY A 129 2.70 -17.48 -4.02
C GLY A 129 2.36 -16.83 -2.69
N ASP A 130 1.41 -17.41 -1.94
CA ASP A 130 1.06 -16.96 -0.60
C ASP A 130 2.22 -17.11 0.40
N VAL A 131 2.98 -18.20 0.32
CA VAL A 131 4.19 -18.40 1.13
C VAL A 131 5.24 -17.36 0.80
N LEU A 132 5.46 -17.07 -0.48
CA LEU A 132 6.39 -16.04 -0.93
C LEU A 132 5.99 -14.65 -0.41
N LEU A 133 4.73 -14.26 -0.57
CA LEU A 133 4.21 -12.98 -0.08
C LEU A 133 4.39 -12.83 1.44
N LYS A 134 4.13 -13.87 2.22
CA LYS A 134 4.37 -13.89 3.68
C LYS A 134 5.86 -13.73 4.00
N SER A 135 6.72 -14.44 3.27
CA SER A 135 8.16 -14.41 3.50
C SER A 135 8.76 -13.03 3.20
N ILE A 136 8.36 -12.40 2.09
CA ILE A 136 8.72 -11.03 1.74
C ILE A 136 8.24 -10.06 2.82
N SER A 137 7.00 -10.19 3.26
CA SER A 137 6.42 -9.32 4.29
C SER A 137 7.18 -9.40 5.61
N HIS A 138 7.57 -10.60 6.02
CA HIS A 138 8.42 -10.80 7.20
C HIS A 138 9.81 -10.18 7.03
N ALA A 139 10.41 -10.29 5.85
CA ALA A 139 11.71 -9.70 5.57
C ALA A 139 11.67 -8.17 5.61
N LEU A 140 10.64 -7.55 4.99
CA LEU A 140 10.43 -6.10 5.00
C LEU A 140 10.26 -5.55 6.43
N LYS A 141 9.45 -6.21 7.26
CA LYS A 141 9.26 -5.82 8.68
C LYS A 141 10.52 -5.85 9.54
N ARG A 142 11.57 -6.51 9.09
CA ARG A 142 12.86 -6.60 9.81
C ARG A 142 13.83 -5.48 9.49
N ILE A 143 13.52 -4.66 8.49
CA ILE A 143 14.35 -3.52 8.14
C ILE A 143 14.12 -2.40 9.16
N ASN A 144 15.19 -2.01 9.83
CA ASN A 144 15.13 -0.98 10.86
C ASN A 144 14.76 0.39 10.25
N GLY A 145 13.74 1.01 10.82
CA GLY A 145 13.23 2.33 10.43
C GLY A 145 11.96 2.27 9.57
N ILE A 146 11.51 1.06 9.17
CA ILE A 146 10.27 0.86 8.43
C ILE A 146 9.42 -0.30 8.99
N GLU A 147 9.70 -0.79 10.17
CA GLU A 147 9.05 -1.97 10.77
C GLU A 147 7.51 -1.86 10.80
N ASN A 148 7.01 -0.63 10.96
CA ASN A 148 5.59 -0.32 11.10
C ASN A 148 5.02 0.49 9.93
N THR A 149 5.77 0.66 8.86
CA THR A 149 5.38 1.48 7.70
C THR A 149 5.46 0.71 6.38
N CYS A 150 5.23 -0.60 6.46
CA CYS A 150 5.12 -1.50 5.32
C CYS A 150 3.66 -1.88 5.12
N TYR A 151 3.18 -1.77 3.89
CA TYR A 151 1.78 -1.96 3.51
C TYR A 151 1.68 -2.90 2.30
N ARG A 152 0.59 -3.66 2.22
CA ARG A 152 0.21 -4.40 1.01
C ARG A 152 -1.00 -3.74 0.38
N MET A 153 -0.88 -3.36 -0.89
CA MET A 153 -1.95 -2.67 -1.62
C MET A 153 -2.96 -3.65 -2.22
N GLY A 154 -2.52 -4.86 -2.51
CA GLY A 154 -3.27 -5.97 -3.08
C GLY A 154 -2.36 -6.82 -3.97
N GLY A 155 -2.77 -8.05 -4.31
CA GLY A 155 -1.98 -8.91 -5.19
C GLY A 155 -0.51 -9.04 -4.77
N ASP A 156 0.38 -8.60 -5.62
CA ASP A 156 1.85 -8.58 -5.50
C ASP A 156 2.44 -7.19 -5.25
N GLU A 157 1.57 -6.21 -4.93
CA GLU A 157 1.95 -4.81 -4.73
C GLU A 157 2.15 -4.47 -3.25
N PHE A 158 3.29 -3.87 -2.95
CA PHE A 158 3.66 -3.39 -1.63
C PHE A 158 3.99 -1.90 -1.66
N VAL A 159 3.72 -1.23 -0.56
CA VAL A 159 4.13 0.15 -0.33
C VAL A 159 4.93 0.23 0.96
N ILE A 160 5.99 0.99 0.93
CA ILE A 160 6.80 1.34 2.11
C ILE A 160 6.83 2.86 2.23
N VAL A 161 6.53 3.36 3.42
CA VAL A 161 6.67 4.78 3.73
C VAL A 161 7.89 4.96 4.63
N ILE A 162 8.86 5.73 4.19
CA ILE A 162 10.00 6.14 5.00
C ILE A 162 9.62 7.48 5.65
N PRO A 163 9.35 7.49 6.97
CA PRO A 163 8.94 8.70 7.67
C PRO A 163 10.10 9.70 7.79
N PRO A 164 9.83 10.99 8.03
CA PRO A 164 10.86 12.00 8.18
C PRO A 164 11.94 11.67 9.21
N ASP A 165 11.55 11.04 10.31
CA ASP A 165 12.49 10.65 11.39
C ASP A 165 13.49 9.56 10.95
N SER A 166 13.16 8.79 9.89
CA SER A 166 14.01 7.74 9.34
C SER A 166 14.65 8.10 8.00
N TYR A 167 14.37 9.30 7.46
CA TYR A 167 14.80 9.69 6.13
C TYR A 167 16.34 9.75 5.97
N SER A 168 17.06 10.07 7.04
CA SER A 168 18.52 10.01 7.06
C SER A 168 19.10 8.64 6.71
N ARG A 169 18.30 7.57 6.79
CA ARG A 169 18.65 6.19 6.46
C ARG A 169 18.09 5.73 5.11
N PHE A 170 17.52 6.63 4.33
CA PHE A 170 16.82 6.33 3.07
C PHE A 170 17.62 5.41 2.15
N GLU A 171 18.88 5.75 1.84
CA GLU A 171 19.74 4.95 0.97
C GLU A 171 19.99 3.54 1.53
N ASN A 172 20.21 3.42 2.84
CA ASN A 172 20.42 2.13 3.49
C ASN A 172 19.16 1.27 3.44
N ILE A 173 17.98 1.87 3.67
CA ILE A 173 16.69 1.17 3.61
C ILE A 173 16.44 0.65 2.19
N VAL A 174 16.66 1.48 1.16
CA VAL A 174 16.51 1.07 -0.24
C VAL A 174 17.46 -0.09 -0.57
N GLU A 175 18.71 -0.02 -0.12
CA GLU A 175 19.70 -1.09 -0.33
C GLU A 175 19.33 -2.38 0.42
N ASP A 176 18.81 -2.28 1.64
CA ASP A 176 18.37 -3.44 2.42
C ASP A 176 17.13 -4.10 1.77
N ILE A 177 16.21 -3.31 1.20
CA ILE A 177 15.10 -3.85 0.40
C ILE A 177 15.67 -4.61 -0.82
N LYS A 178 16.58 -4.04 -1.59
CA LYS A 178 17.20 -4.69 -2.76
C LYS A 178 17.89 -6.02 -2.38
N LYS A 179 18.58 -6.07 -1.23
CA LYS A 179 19.22 -7.29 -0.71
C LYS A 179 18.23 -8.41 -0.43
N ILE A 180 16.99 -8.11 -0.03
CA ILE A 180 15.94 -9.12 0.16
C ILE A 180 15.69 -9.87 -1.14
N PHE A 181 15.66 -9.17 -2.28
CA PHE A 181 15.37 -9.72 -3.60
C PHE A 181 16.59 -10.22 -4.37
N SER A 182 17.81 -10.06 -3.82
CA SER A 182 19.03 -10.58 -4.41
C SER A 182 19.27 -12.06 -4.11
N LYS A 183 18.48 -12.65 -3.21
CA LYS A 183 18.61 -14.05 -2.78
C LYS A 183 17.41 -14.87 -3.28
N PRO A 184 17.62 -16.17 -3.54
CA PRO A 184 16.50 -17.05 -3.88
C PRO A 184 15.58 -17.26 -2.68
N TRP A 185 14.32 -17.54 -2.99
CA TRP A 185 13.30 -17.96 -2.03
C TRP A 185 13.14 -19.47 -2.11
N PHE A 186 13.22 -20.15 -0.98
CA PHE A 186 13.04 -21.59 -0.93
C PHE A 186 11.54 -21.93 -0.94
N LEU A 187 11.04 -22.45 -2.07
CA LEU A 187 9.65 -22.80 -2.28
C LEU A 187 9.58 -24.22 -2.85
N LYS A 188 8.72 -25.08 -2.30
CA LYS A 188 8.48 -26.45 -2.78
C LYS A 188 9.80 -27.20 -3.09
N ASP A 189 10.68 -27.24 -2.08
CA ASP A 189 11.96 -27.96 -2.14
C ASP A 189 12.96 -27.49 -3.22
N ALA A 190 12.79 -26.26 -3.73
CA ALA A 190 13.70 -25.64 -4.70
C ALA A 190 13.87 -24.14 -4.45
N ASP A 191 14.97 -23.61 -4.96
CA ASP A 191 15.28 -22.19 -4.94
C ASP A 191 14.63 -21.46 -6.13
N TYR A 192 13.83 -20.42 -5.84
CA TYR A 192 13.19 -19.57 -6.84
C TYR A 192 13.64 -18.13 -6.69
N TYR A 193 14.00 -17.53 -7.81
CA TYR A 193 14.31 -16.10 -7.85
C TYR A 193 13.02 -15.32 -8.17
N CYS A 194 12.71 -14.36 -7.32
CA CYS A 194 11.67 -13.37 -7.55
C CYS A 194 12.31 -12.01 -7.39
N THR A 195 12.30 -11.22 -8.45
CA THR A 195 12.80 -9.85 -8.44
C THR A 195 11.66 -8.86 -8.20
N MET A 196 11.99 -7.59 -8.06
CA MET A 196 11.02 -6.53 -7.87
C MET A 196 11.33 -5.29 -8.72
N SER A 197 10.30 -4.62 -9.14
CA SER A 197 10.38 -3.27 -9.68
C SER A 197 9.85 -2.28 -8.65
N MET A 198 10.59 -1.20 -8.39
CA MET A 198 10.26 -0.24 -7.34
C MET A 198 10.30 1.18 -7.87
N GLY A 199 9.22 1.92 -7.59
CA GLY A 199 9.14 3.36 -7.82
C GLY A 199 9.30 4.13 -6.53
N ILE A 200 10.04 5.22 -6.55
CA ILE A 200 10.30 6.09 -5.41
C ILE A 200 9.81 7.50 -5.71
N VAL A 201 9.14 8.09 -4.72
CA VAL A 201 8.78 9.51 -4.71
C VAL A 201 9.07 10.08 -3.32
N THR A 202 9.64 11.28 -3.28
CA THR A 202 9.90 12.00 -2.02
C THR A 202 8.79 13.00 -1.73
N PHE A 203 8.55 13.27 -0.46
CA PHE A 203 7.59 14.28 -0.04
C PHE A 203 8.20 15.18 1.05
N PRO A 204 7.77 16.44 1.19
CA PRO A 204 6.65 17.08 0.48
C PRO A 204 7.00 17.60 -0.93
N ASP A 205 8.26 17.62 -1.35
CA ASP A 205 8.71 18.32 -2.57
C ASP A 205 8.06 17.83 -3.85
N ALA A 206 7.93 16.50 -4.02
CA ALA A 206 7.30 15.93 -5.22
C ALA A 206 5.77 15.96 -5.17
N GLY A 207 5.17 16.27 -4.03
CA GLY A 207 3.73 16.36 -3.87
C GLY A 207 3.30 16.35 -2.41
N ASP A 208 2.10 16.82 -2.16
CA ASP A 208 1.55 16.99 -0.81
C ASP A 208 0.18 16.32 -0.61
N SER A 209 -0.28 15.59 -1.60
CA SER A 209 -1.51 14.82 -1.57
C SER A 209 -1.19 13.32 -1.63
N VAL A 210 -1.88 12.55 -0.79
CA VAL A 210 -1.73 11.08 -0.73
C VAL A 210 -1.94 10.45 -2.11
N ALA A 211 -3.01 10.84 -2.80
CA ALA A 211 -3.35 10.27 -4.10
C ALA A 211 -2.30 10.59 -5.17
N ASP A 212 -1.77 11.80 -5.16
CA ASP A 212 -0.73 12.24 -6.10
C ASP A 212 0.59 11.50 -5.86
N LEU A 213 1.02 11.36 -4.60
CA LEU A 213 2.25 10.64 -4.27
C LEU A 213 2.16 9.15 -4.61
N ILE A 214 1.03 8.50 -4.33
CA ILE A 214 0.82 7.09 -4.70
C ILE A 214 0.87 6.94 -6.22
N LYS A 215 0.19 7.82 -6.96
CA LYS A 215 0.20 7.83 -8.42
C LYS A 215 1.61 8.02 -8.98
N LYS A 216 2.37 8.97 -8.45
CA LYS A 216 3.74 9.25 -8.90
C LYS A 216 4.70 8.10 -8.62
N ALA A 217 4.57 7.45 -7.47
CA ALA A 217 5.38 6.28 -7.13
C ALA A 217 5.03 5.08 -8.05
N ASP A 218 3.74 4.87 -8.35
CA ASP A 218 3.28 3.83 -9.28
C ASP A 218 3.82 4.08 -10.70
N ILE A 219 3.77 5.32 -11.19
CA ILE A 219 4.36 5.72 -12.47
C ILE A 219 5.86 5.39 -12.53
N ALA A 220 6.61 5.73 -11.48
CA ALA A 220 8.03 5.41 -11.40
C ALA A 220 8.29 3.90 -11.35
N MET A 221 7.49 3.13 -10.60
CA MET A 221 7.54 1.67 -10.56
C MET A 221 7.29 1.06 -11.94
N TYR A 222 6.29 1.57 -12.65
CA TYR A 222 6.01 1.12 -14.01
C TYR A 222 7.17 1.42 -14.97
N GLU A 223 7.84 2.55 -14.85
CA GLU A 223 9.06 2.86 -15.62
C GLU A 223 10.18 1.87 -15.30
N ALA A 224 10.35 1.48 -14.04
CA ALA A 224 11.28 0.42 -13.66
C ALA A 224 10.96 -0.90 -14.36
N LYS A 225 9.69 -1.31 -14.44
CA LYS A 225 9.25 -2.50 -15.17
C LYS A 225 9.56 -2.41 -16.67
N LYS A 226 9.23 -1.28 -17.29
CA LYS A 226 9.41 -1.05 -18.72
C LYS A 226 10.87 -1.05 -19.15
N THR A 227 11.75 -0.52 -18.32
CA THR A 227 13.18 -0.40 -18.62
C THR A 227 13.98 -1.67 -18.33
N GLY A 228 13.30 -2.78 -17.97
CA GLY A 228 13.90 -4.11 -17.89
C GLY A 228 13.74 -4.81 -16.55
N LYS A 229 12.79 -4.40 -15.70
CA LYS A 229 12.49 -5.01 -14.39
C LYS A 229 13.69 -5.06 -13.43
N ASN A 230 13.54 -5.65 -12.25
CA ASN A 230 14.58 -5.83 -11.25
C ASN A 230 15.40 -4.55 -10.98
N ARG A 231 14.71 -3.42 -10.79
CA ARG A 231 15.33 -2.12 -10.60
C ARG A 231 14.47 -1.14 -9.85
N VAL A 232 15.10 -0.04 -9.52
CA VAL A 232 14.50 1.10 -8.84
C VAL A 232 14.47 2.29 -9.79
N ALA A 233 13.36 3.00 -9.86
CA ALA A 233 13.23 4.27 -10.56
C ALA A 233 12.70 5.33 -9.59
N THR A 234 13.27 6.53 -9.64
CA THR A 234 12.79 7.67 -8.88
C THR A 234 11.92 8.54 -9.78
N TYR A 235 10.77 8.95 -9.27
CA TYR A 235 9.89 9.87 -9.97
C TYR A 235 10.62 11.18 -10.30
N ARG A 236 10.45 11.65 -11.52
CA ARG A 236 10.93 12.95 -12.00
C ARG A 236 9.83 13.58 -12.84
N GLU A 237 9.68 14.88 -12.76
CA GLU A 237 8.76 15.60 -13.64
C GLU A 237 9.07 15.29 -15.12
N GLY A 238 8.03 14.96 -15.88
CA GLY A 238 8.18 14.57 -17.29
C GLY A 238 8.05 13.04 -17.55
N ILE A 239 8.18 12.18 -16.53
CA ILE A 239 7.89 10.73 -16.65
C ILE A 239 6.39 10.52 -16.90
N ASP A 240 5.53 11.40 -16.38
CA ASP A 240 4.08 11.37 -16.56
C ASP A 240 3.61 11.38 -18.00
N SER A 241 4.34 12.08 -18.87
CA SER A 241 3.94 12.23 -20.27
C SER A 241 3.99 10.91 -21.04
N VAL A 242 4.88 10.01 -20.67
CA VAL A 242 5.05 8.70 -21.32
C VAL A 242 4.05 7.68 -20.74
N SER A 243 3.86 7.65 -19.42
CA SER A 243 2.95 6.70 -18.76
C SER A 243 1.48 7.12 -18.88
N GLY A 244 1.18 8.42 -18.80
CA GLY A 244 -0.17 8.96 -19.05
C GLY A 244 -0.63 8.67 -20.47
N ARG A 245 0.26 8.89 -21.46
CA ARG A 245 -0.03 8.59 -22.86
C ARG A 245 -0.33 7.10 -23.09
N ARG A 246 0.31 6.20 -22.35
CA ARG A 246 0.06 4.75 -22.49
C ARG A 246 -1.27 4.31 -21.87
N LEU A 247 -1.63 4.82 -20.70
CA LEU A 247 -2.95 4.59 -20.09
C LEU A 247 -4.07 5.13 -20.98
N ASP A 248 -3.88 6.31 -21.56
CA ASP A 248 -4.79 6.89 -22.52
C ASP A 248 -4.84 6.03 -23.81
N MET A 249 -3.71 5.52 -24.24
CA MET A 249 -3.61 4.63 -25.41
C MET A 249 -4.34 3.30 -25.17
N GLU A 250 -4.11 2.63 -24.02
CA GLU A 250 -4.79 1.37 -23.67
C GLU A 250 -6.31 1.57 -23.53
N LYS A 251 -6.74 2.68 -22.93
CA LYS A 251 -8.16 3.03 -22.85
C LYS A 251 -8.76 3.27 -24.21
N ASN A 252 -8.12 4.09 -25.05
CA ASN A 252 -8.60 4.40 -26.38
C ASN A 252 -8.57 3.18 -27.31
N MET A 253 -7.59 2.29 -27.16
CA MET A 253 -7.54 1.01 -27.89
C MET A 253 -8.75 0.14 -27.51
N ARG A 254 -9.09 0.06 -26.24
CA ARG A 254 -10.27 -0.68 -25.78
C ARG A 254 -11.56 -0.07 -26.32
N ASP A 255 -11.68 1.25 -26.30
CA ASP A 255 -12.82 1.97 -26.86
C ASP A 255 -12.95 1.69 -28.37
N ALA A 256 -11.85 1.81 -29.13
CA ALA A 256 -11.80 1.52 -30.57
C ALA A 256 -12.12 0.04 -30.90
N THR A 257 -11.78 -0.90 -30.02
CA THR A 257 -12.18 -2.32 -30.14
C THR A 257 -13.69 -2.48 -30.02
N VAL A 258 -14.31 -1.83 -29.04
CA VAL A 258 -15.77 -1.86 -28.83
C VAL A 258 -16.53 -1.21 -30.00
N GLU A 259 -15.95 -0.17 -30.61
CA GLU A 259 -16.50 0.53 -31.78
C GLU A 259 -16.27 -0.19 -33.12
N GLY A 260 -15.75 -1.42 -33.09
CA GLY A 260 -15.58 -2.28 -34.26
C GLY A 260 -14.34 -1.99 -35.09
N TYR A 261 -13.24 -1.62 -34.46
CA TYR A 261 -11.91 -1.41 -35.05
C TYR A 261 -11.82 -0.37 -36.14
N ARG A 262 -12.73 0.61 -36.20
CA ARG A 262 -12.79 1.64 -37.26
C ARG A 262 -11.57 2.55 -37.35
N GLU A 263 -10.79 2.64 -36.27
CA GLU A 263 -9.56 3.42 -36.20
C GLU A 263 -8.33 2.64 -36.69
N PHE A 264 -8.49 1.33 -36.99
CA PHE A 264 -7.38 0.48 -37.45
C PHE A 264 -7.47 0.26 -38.96
N GLU A 265 -6.32 0.36 -39.62
CA GLU A 265 -6.14 0.10 -41.03
C GLU A 265 -5.02 -0.94 -41.22
N VAL A 266 -5.13 -1.77 -42.23
CA VAL A 266 -4.09 -2.74 -42.59
C VAL A 266 -3.45 -2.30 -43.91
N TYR A 267 -2.16 -2.00 -43.84
CA TYR A 267 -1.33 -1.67 -44.99
C TYR A 267 -0.56 -2.92 -45.40
N TYR A 268 -0.34 -3.08 -46.70
CA TYR A 268 0.42 -4.20 -47.22
C TYR A 268 1.71 -3.71 -47.85
N GLN A 269 2.85 -4.25 -47.39
CA GLN A 269 4.16 -4.00 -47.96
C GLN A 269 4.55 -5.21 -48.84
N PRO A 270 4.80 -5.02 -50.15
CA PRO A 270 5.14 -6.13 -51.04
C PRO A 270 6.52 -6.71 -50.69
N ILE A 271 6.62 -8.02 -50.73
CA ILE A 271 7.88 -8.78 -50.66
C ILE A 271 8.27 -9.18 -52.08
N ILE A 272 9.39 -8.67 -52.55
CA ILE A 272 9.88 -8.88 -53.89
C ILE A 272 10.97 -9.96 -53.88
N ASP A 273 10.78 -11.00 -54.70
CA ASP A 273 11.83 -11.99 -54.94
C ASP A 273 12.79 -11.47 -56.02
N ILE A 274 14.05 -11.25 -55.62
CA ILE A 274 15.12 -10.72 -56.48
C ILE A 274 16.06 -11.84 -57.00
N GLN A 275 15.88 -13.10 -56.55
CA GLN A 275 16.81 -14.19 -56.90
C GLN A 275 16.63 -14.69 -58.36
N GLY A 276 15.48 -14.50 -58.97
CA GLY A 276 15.16 -15.00 -60.30
C GLY A 276 15.48 -14.07 -61.47
N GLY A 277 16.12 -12.93 -61.23
CA GLY A 277 16.42 -11.92 -62.27
C GLY A 277 15.19 -11.21 -62.86
N ARG A 278 14.02 -11.40 -62.26
CA ARG A 278 12.79 -10.66 -62.50
C ARG A 278 12.20 -10.29 -61.15
N ASP A 279 11.92 -9.01 -60.92
CA ASP A 279 11.28 -8.52 -59.71
C ASP A 279 9.83 -9.06 -59.67
N VAL A 280 9.63 -10.20 -59.03
CA VAL A 280 8.33 -10.82 -58.87
C VAL A 280 7.85 -10.64 -57.44
N CYS A 281 6.63 -10.15 -57.26
CA CYS A 281 6.01 -10.07 -55.97
C CYS A 281 5.74 -11.48 -55.44
N ALA A 282 6.49 -11.92 -54.44
CA ALA A 282 6.39 -13.23 -53.80
C ALA A 282 5.37 -13.28 -52.67
N GLY A 283 4.98 -12.13 -52.14
CA GLY A 283 4.05 -12.01 -51.03
C GLY A 283 3.88 -10.55 -50.56
N ALA A 284 3.15 -10.38 -49.47
CA ALA A 284 3.03 -9.08 -48.83
C ALA A 284 3.02 -9.24 -47.32
N GLU A 285 3.67 -8.34 -46.60
CA GLU A 285 3.57 -8.21 -45.16
C GLU A 285 2.37 -7.32 -44.81
N ALA A 286 1.51 -7.79 -43.91
CA ALA A 286 0.37 -7.03 -43.42
C ALA A 286 0.78 -6.21 -42.20
N LEU A 287 0.73 -4.90 -42.31
CA LEU A 287 1.18 -3.96 -41.31
C LEU A 287 0.01 -3.13 -40.79
N ILE A 288 -0.36 -3.34 -39.55
CA ILE A 288 -1.44 -2.59 -38.89
C ILE A 288 -1.04 -1.14 -38.68
N ARG A 289 -2.00 -0.23 -38.84
CA ARG A 289 -1.88 1.21 -38.55
C ARG A 289 -3.05 1.60 -37.65
N TRP A 290 -2.79 2.40 -36.65
CA TRP A 290 -3.82 2.91 -35.77
C TRP A 290 -3.86 4.44 -35.82
N ASN A 291 -4.98 4.97 -36.33
CA ASN A 291 -5.26 6.39 -36.39
C ASN A 291 -6.34 6.72 -35.35
N SER A 292 -5.93 6.91 -34.09
CA SER A 292 -6.88 7.23 -33.03
C SER A 292 -7.44 8.64 -33.20
N ALA A 293 -8.77 8.74 -33.09
CA ALA A 293 -9.47 10.02 -33.15
C ALA A 293 -9.03 11.00 -32.03
N LYS A 294 -8.58 10.48 -30.90
CA LYS A 294 -8.14 11.26 -29.74
C LYS A 294 -6.64 11.48 -29.67
N LEU A 295 -5.83 10.49 -30.08
CA LEU A 295 -4.38 10.48 -29.91
C LEU A 295 -3.60 10.70 -31.21
N GLY A 296 -4.28 10.71 -32.34
CA GLY A 296 -3.66 10.79 -33.66
C GLY A 296 -3.03 9.44 -34.09
N PHE A 297 -2.05 9.51 -34.99
CA PHE A 297 -1.34 8.32 -35.45
C PHE A 297 -0.47 7.72 -34.35
N ILE A 298 -0.65 6.41 -34.09
CA ILE A 298 0.10 5.65 -33.09
C ILE A 298 0.89 4.57 -33.83
N SER A 299 2.20 4.53 -33.58
CA SER A 299 3.09 3.56 -34.19
C SER A 299 2.79 2.14 -33.69
N PRO A 300 2.84 1.11 -34.54
CA PRO A 300 2.74 -0.29 -34.11
C PRO A 300 3.67 -0.65 -32.95
N ALA A 301 4.88 -0.12 -32.93
CA ALA A 301 5.84 -0.32 -31.86
C ALA A 301 5.39 0.25 -30.49
N GLU A 302 4.41 1.15 -30.46
CA GLU A 302 3.88 1.72 -29.22
C GLU A 302 2.73 0.90 -28.64
N PHE A 303 1.92 0.23 -29.47
CA PHE A 303 0.71 -0.46 -29.01
C PHE A 303 0.73 -1.99 -29.19
N ILE A 304 1.67 -2.53 -29.93
CA ILE A 304 1.92 -3.98 -30.02
C ILE A 304 3.00 -4.33 -28.98
N PRO A 305 2.72 -5.28 -28.03
CA PRO A 305 3.67 -5.67 -27.00
C PRO A 305 4.94 -6.28 -27.53
#